data_ab38dbe52ea4897e0b801e6c62db7d98
#
_entry.id   ab38dbe52ea4897e0b801e6c62db7d98
#
_cell.length_a   1.000
_cell.length_b   1.000
_cell.length_c   1.000
_cell.angle_alpha   90.00
_cell.angle_beta   90.00
_cell.angle_gamma   90.00
#
_symmetry.space_group_name_H-M   'P 1'
#
loop_
_entity.id
_entity.type
_entity.pdbx_description
1 polymer ?
#
loop_
_entity_poly.entity_id
_entity_poly.type
_entity_poly.pdbx_seq_one_letter_code
_entity_poly.pdbx_strand_id
1 'polypeptide(L)'
;MDMVAIDRAAPGIATLTLLDLDLPRAELDEYCCWLDADECRRALVFRRPVDRDRFVARRGLMRAYLGQELGIAPQMVRITADEHGKPILCDDPDLAFNLSHSNGLALLATMRGGAIGCDIEWRNPELACPRVAERLFAPEEYETLTALPPEQWIAGFYNCWTRKEAYVKALGLGLSHPLDTFTVSVAPGEPARFTSDEPGWTLASFEPAPGYQAALVTWTGPSPAR
;
A
#
# COMPACT_ATOMS: atom_id res chain seq x y z
N MET A 1 -11.10 19.45 -1.18
CA MET A 1 -10.31 18.26 -0.86
C MET A 1 -11.17 17.06 -1.25
N ASP A 2 -11.03 16.61 -2.49
CA ASP A 2 -11.83 15.49 -2.99
C ASP A 2 -11.15 14.18 -2.60
N MET A 3 -11.41 13.75 -1.35
CA MET A 3 -11.04 12.41 -0.90
C MET A 3 -12.05 11.43 -1.47
N VAL A 4 -11.63 10.62 -2.43
CA VAL A 4 -12.48 9.53 -2.93
C VAL A 4 -12.29 8.34 -1.98
N ALA A 5 -13.19 8.21 -1.00
CA ALA A 5 -13.27 6.99 -0.20
C ALA A 5 -13.71 5.84 -1.11
N ILE A 6 -12.82 4.89 -1.36
CA ILE A 6 -13.16 3.66 -2.07
C ILE A 6 -13.66 2.66 -1.02
N ASP A 7 -14.93 2.74 -0.67
CA ASP A 7 -15.61 1.78 0.21
C ASP A 7 -15.82 0.45 -0.54
N ARG A 8 -14.73 -0.32 -0.75
CA ARG A 8 -14.75 -1.65 -1.39
C ARG A 8 -14.05 -2.75 -0.60
N ALA A 9 -13.46 -2.42 0.54
CA ALA A 9 -13.03 -3.43 1.52
C ALA A 9 -14.23 -3.84 2.36
N ALA A 10 -14.25 -5.08 2.84
CA ALA A 10 -15.34 -5.66 3.61
C ALA A 10 -16.02 -4.61 4.52
N PRO A 11 -17.33 -4.33 4.35
CA PRO A 11 -17.99 -3.21 5.00
C PRO A 11 -17.76 -3.23 6.51
N GLY A 12 -17.21 -2.15 7.06
CA GLY A 12 -17.07 -1.92 8.49
C GLY A 12 -15.77 -2.39 9.14
N ILE A 13 -14.77 -2.89 8.39
CA ILE A 13 -13.51 -3.38 8.97
C ILE A 13 -12.33 -2.45 8.64
N ALA A 14 -12.18 -2.02 7.41
CA ALA A 14 -11.09 -1.17 6.95
C ALA A 14 -11.59 -0.02 6.08
N THR A 15 -10.94 1.13 6.17
CA THR A 15 -11.18 2.27 5.30
C THR A 15 -10.02 2.40 4.31
N LEU A 16 -10.36 2.61 3.03
CA LEU A 16 -9.42 2.87 1.96
C LEU A 16 -9.64 4.27 1.40
N THR A 17 -8.56 5.04 1.30
CA THR A 17 -8.57 6.38 0.71
C THR A 17 -7.56 6.47 -0.41
N LEU A 18 -8.04 6.77 -1.63
CA LEU A 18 -7.17 7.07 -2.77
C LEU A 18 -6.79 8.54 -2.72
N LEU A 19 -5.51 8.83 -2.86
CA LEU A 19 -4.93 10.17 -2.73
C LEU A 19 -4.25 10.55 -4.06
N ASP A 20 -4.63 11.70 -4.62
CA ASP A 20 -3.89 12.32 -5.72
C ASP A 20 -2.67 13.04 -5.16
N LEU A 21 -1.51 12.79 -5.75
CA LEU A 21 -0.23 13.37 -5.32
C LEU A 21 0.22 14.55 -6.19
N ASP A 22 -0.42 14.78 -7.33
CA ASP A 22 -0.11 15.89 -8.23
C ASP A 22 -0.94 17.14 -7.84
N LEU A 23 -0.57 17.73 -6.71
CA LEU A 23 -1.30 18.81 -6.06
C LEU A 23 -0.82 20.21 -6.47
N PRO A 24 -1.69 21.24 -6.37
CA PRO A 24 -1.34 22.62 -6.53
C PRO A 24 -0.25 23.07 -5.55
N ARG A 25 0.60 24.01 -5.98
CA ARG A 25 1.71 24.53 -5.15
C ARG A 25 1.27 25.06 -3.79
N ALA A 26 0.14 25.73 -3.72
CA ALA A 26 -0.39 26.28 -2.47
C ALA A 26 -0.66 25.21 -1.41
N GLU A 27 -1.21 24.04 -1.82
CA GLU A 27 -1.43 22.91 -0.91
C GLU A 27 -0.10 22.27 -0.48
N LEU A 28 0.86 22.12 -1.40
CA LEU A 28 2.19 21.62 -1.08
C LEU A 28 2.93 22.50 -0.06
N ASP A 29 2.80 23.82 -0.19
CA ASP A 29 3.42 24.77 0.74
C ASP A 29 2.78 24.67 2.14
N GLU A 30 1.48 24.45 2.23
CA GLU A 30 0.80 24.16 3.50
C GLU A 30 1.27 22.84 4.09
N TYR A 31 1.32 21.77 3.29
CA TYR A 31 1.71 20.44 3.75
C TYR A 31 3.18 20.37 4.21
N CYS A 32 4.06 21.16 3.60
CA CYS A 32 5.43 21.31 4.09
C CYS A 32 5.49 21.73 5.57
N CYS A 33 4.54 22.54 6.05
CA CYS A 33 4.48 22.99 7.43
C CYS A 33 4.04 21.89 8.42
N TRP A 34 3.48 20.79 7.92
CA TRP A 34 3.03 19.67 8.75
C TRP A 34 4.06 18.55 8.90
N LEU A 35 5.09 18.54 8.04
CA LEU A 35 6.13 17.52 8.04
C LEU A 35 7.03 17.66 9.28
N ASP A 36 7.43 16.52 9.82
CA ASP A 36 8.46 16.49 10.85
C ASP A 36 9.87 16.70 10.28
N ALA A 37 10.87 16.79 11.18
CA ALA A 37 12.25 17.09 10.77
C ALA A 37 12.86 16.00 9.88
N ASP A 38 12.52 14.73 10.07
CA ASP A 38 13.01 13.61 9.26
C ASP A 38 12.38 13.62 7.87
N GLU A 39 11.08 13.87 7.80
CA GLU A 39 10.36 14.03 6.54
C GLU A 39 10.87 15.23 5.75
N CYS A 40 11.13 16.36 6.41
CA CYS A 40 11.73 17.53 5.78
C CYS A 40 13.12 17.17 5.19
N ARG A 41 13.98 16.51 5.94
CA ARG A 41 15.30 16.06 5.44
C ARG A 41 15.15 15.11 4.24
N ARG A 42 14.21 14.17 4.28
CA ARG A 42 13.95 13.25 3.17
C ARG A 42 13.43 13.97 1.94
N ALA A 43 12.59 14.99 2.08
CA ALA A 43 12.10 15.80 0.97
C ALA A 43 13.24 16.51 0.21
N LEU A 44 14.29 16.96 0.92
CA LEU A 44 15.42 17.69 0.33
C LEU A 44 16.38 16.80 -0.49
N VAL A 45 16.36 15.46 -0.33
CA VAL A 45 17.30 14.59 -1.07
C VAL A 45 16.75 14.11 -2.42
N PHE A 46 15.48 14.39 -2.74
CA PHE A 46 14.93 14.06 -4.04
C PHE A 46 15.56 14.91 -5.15
N ARG A 47 16.04 14.25 -6.20
CA ARG A 47 16.68 14.92 -7.35
C ARG A 47 15.66 15.60 -8.27
N ARG A 48 14.50 14.97 -8.46
CA ARG A 48 13.46 15.48 -9.35
C ARG A 48 12.40 16.23 -8.53
N PRO A 49 12.04 17.46 -8.93
CA PRO A 49 11.02 18.25 -8.22
C PRO A 49 9.69 17.49 -8.05
N VAL A 50 9.23 16.78 -9.09
CA VAL A 50 7.98 16.02 -9.04
C VAL A 50 8.00 14.93 -7.96
N ASP A 51 9.13 14.24 -7.76
CA ASP A 51 9.24 13.18 -6.75
C ASP A 51 9.21 13.78 -5.32
N ARG A 52 9.85 14.95 -5.15
CA ARG A 52 9.79 15.72 -3.90
C ARG A 52 8.37 16.20 -3.62
N ASP A 53 7.72 16.80 -4.61
CA ASP A 53 6.39 17.37 -4.46
C ASP A 53 5.37 16.26 -4.13
N ARG A 54 5.43 15.12 -4.81
CA ARG A 54 4.63 13.93 -4.49
C ARG A 54 4.96 13.32 -3.12
N PHE A 55 6.20 13.38 -2.68
CA PHE A 55 6.56 12.97 -1.32
C PHE A 55 5.90 13.88 -0.28
N VAL A 56 5.96 15.21 -0.46
CA VAL A 56 5.31 16.20 0.42
C VAL A 56 3.80 15.99 0.44
N ALA A 57 3.16 15.86 -0.75
CA ALA A 57 1.74 15.60 -0.89
C ALA A 57 1.33 14.35 -0.10
N ARG A 58 2.02 13.25 -0.32
CA ARG A 58 1.74 11.97 0.34
C ARG A 58 1.83 12.05 1.86
N ARG A 59 2.89 12.71 2.38
CA ARG A 59 3.06 12.85 3.84
C ARG A 59 2.04 13.79 4.43
N GLY A 60 1.77 14.92 3.79
CA GLY A 60 0.78 15.91 4.21
C GLY A 60 -0.64 15.33 4.24
N LEU A 61 -1.06 14.69 3.15
CA LEU A 61 -2.38 14.03 3.06
C LEU A 61 -2.55 12.92 4.11
N MET A 62 -1.53 12.09 4.30
CA MET A 62 -1.55 11.06 5.33
C MET A 62 -1.73 11.68 6.72
N ARG A 63 -0.98 12.75 7.05
CA ARG A 63 -1.09 13.44 8.34
C ARG A 63 -2.44 14.12 8.50
N ALA A 64 -3.00 14.71 7.45
CA ALA A 64 -4.34 15.30 7.46
C ALA A 64 -5.40 14.25 7.80
N TYR A 65 -5.37 13.10 7.10
CA TYR A 65 -6.31 12.02 7.30
C TYR A 65 -6.19 11.43 8.72
N LEU A 66 -4.98 11.05 9.14
CA LEU A 66 -4.75 10.48 10.46
C LEU A 66 -5.05 11.49 11.57
N GLY A 67 -4.76 12.77 11.37
CA GLY A 67 -5.13 13.84 12.29
C GLY A 67 -6.65 13.97 12.45
N GLN A 68 -7.41 13.86 11.37
CA GLN A 68 -8.87 13.83 11.41
C GLN A 68 -9.40 12.62 12.21
N GLU A 69 -8.85 11.42 11.96
CA GLU A 69 -9.22 10.19 12.69
C GLU A 69 -8.92 10.27 14.19
N LEU A 70 -7.82 10.96 14.55
CA LEU A 70 -7.37 11.14 15.93
C LEU A 70 -7.97 12.38 16.61
N GLY A 71 -8.65 13.27 15.88
CA GLY A 71 -9.16 14.54 16.39
C GLY A 71 -8.07 15.55 16.77
N ILE A 72 -6.91 15.50 16.11
CA ILE A 72 -5.75 16.38 16.34
C ILE A 72 -5.30 17.07 15.06
N ALA A 73 -4.53 18.17 15.19
CA ALA A 73 -3.97 18.85 14.04
C ALA A 73 -2.93 17.97 13.29
N PRO A 74 -2.82 18.05 11.95
CA PRO A 74 -1.94 17.20 11.13
C PRO A 74 -0.47 17.17 11.60
N GLN A 75 0.08 18.32 12.00
CA GLN A 75 1.45 18.43 12.50
C GLN A 75 1.66 17.78 13.87
N MET A 76 0.58 17.48 14.59
CA MET A 76 0.64 16.79 15.89
C MET A 76 0.61 15.28 15.77
N VAL A 77 0.35 14.72 14.58
CA VAL A 77 0.36 13.27 14.36
C VAL A 77 1.77 12.74 14.54
N ARG A 78 1.98 11.91 15.56
CA ARG A 78 3.28 11.31 15.88
C ARG A 78 3.35 9.90 15.30
N ILE A 79 4.29 9.71 14.36
CA ILE A 79 4.53 8.43 13.70
C ILE A 79 5.94 7.97 14.07
N THR A 80 6.06 6.73 14.49
CA THR A 80 7.33 6.05 14.67
C THR A 80 7.39 4.81 13.78
N ALA A 81 8.50 4.09 13.82
CA ALA A 81 8.63 2.80 13.15
C ALA A 81 8.71 1.69 14.19
N ASP A 82 8.11 0.54 13.87
CA ASP A 82 8.33 -0.66 14.66
C ASP A 82 9.74 -1.23 14.41
N GLU A 83 10.05 -2.38 15.01
CA GLU A 83 11.36 -3.05 14.89
C GLU A 83 11.74 -3.44 13.45
N HIS A 84 10.76 -3.56 12.54
CA HIS A 84 10.95 -3.89 11.13
C HIS A 84 10.82 -2.68 10.20
N GLY A 85 10.62 -1.48 10.78
CA GLY A 85 10.50 -0.23 10.00
C GLY A 85 9.09 0.08 9.50
N LYS A 86 8.05 -0.67 9.88
CA LYS A 86 6.66 -0.35 9.56
C LYS A 86 6.23 0.89 10.35
N PRO A 87 5.68 1.93 9.70
CA PRO A 87 5.15 3.10 10.39
C PRO A 87 3.97 2.74 11.28
N ILE A 88 4.00 3.22 12.53
CA ILE A 88 2.94 3.07 13.52
C ILE A 88 2.65 4.40 14.21
N LEU A 89 1.41 4.56 14.71
CA LEU A 89 1.00 5.73 15.48
C LEU A 89 1.48 5.60 16.93
N CYS A 90 2.10 6.66 17.46
CA CYS A 90 2.55 6.67 18.86
C CYS A 90 1.39 6.79 19.85
N ASP A 91 0.36 7.55 19.49
CA ASP A 91 -0.70 7.98 20.40
C ASP A 91 -1.95 7.09 20.34
N ASP A 92 -2.09 6.26 19.32
CA ASP A 92 -3.21 5.33 19.16
C ASP A 92 -2.74 4.04 18.46
N PRO A 93 -2.14 3.11 19.19
CA PRO A 93 -1.63 1.86 18.62
C PRO A 93 -2.75 0.92 18.12
N ASP A 94 -4.00 1.16 18.49
CA ASP A 94 -5.16 0.40 18.00
C ASP A 94 -5.58 0.82 16.59
N LEU A 95 -5.23 2.03 16.17
CA LEU A 95 -5.44 2.50 14.79
C LEU A 95 -4.25 2.08 13.91
N ALA A 96 -4.36 0.91 13.30
CA ALA A 96 -3.41 0.44 12.30
C ALA A 96 -3.59 1.19 10.98
N PHE A 97 -2.49 1.56 10.35
CA PHE A 97 -2.52 2.15 9.00
C PHE A 97 -1.40 1.62 8.11
N ASN A 98 -1.61 1.71 6.81
CA ASN A 98 -0.59 1.44 5.81
C ASN A 98 -0.77 2.39 4.63
N LEU A 99 0.34 2.83 4.04
CA LEU A 99 0.37 3.76 2.91
C LEU A 99 1.28 3.19 1.83
N SER A 100 0.72 2.99 0.64
CA SER A 100 1.46 2.66 -0.58
C SER A 100 1.29 3.75 -1.62
N HIS A 101 2.21 3.83 -2.58
CA HIS A 101 2.13 4.81 -3.67
C HIS A 101 2.87 4.32 -4.90
N SER A 102 2.33 4.69 -6.05
CA SER A 102 2.97 4.49 -7.35
C SER A 102 2.60 5.64 -8.27
N ASN A 103 3.61 6.20 -8.98
CA ASN A 103 3.42 7.35 -9.86
C ASN A 103 2.71 8.53 -9.16
N GLY A 104 1.57 9.00 -9.66
CA GLY A 104 0.82 10.14 -9.14
C GLY A 104 -0.23 9.81 -8.07
N LEU A 105 -0.39 8.54 -7.68
CA LEU A 105 -1.39 8.11 -6.71
C LEU A 105 -0.78 7.46 -5.47
N ALA A 106 -1.47 7.62 -4.34
CA ALA A 106 -1.22 6.83 -3.15
C ALA A 106 -2.52 6.20 -2.63
N LEU A 107 -2.40 5.09 -1.93
CA LEU A 107 -3.48 4.39 -1.26
C LEU A 107 -3.19 4.36 0.24
N LEU A 108 -4.03 4.99 1.04
CA LEU A 108 -4.00 4.93 2.48
C LEU A 108 -5.07 3.96 2.96
N ALA A 109 -4.67 2.99 3.76
CA ALA A 109 -5.56 2.03 4.40
C ALA A 109 -5.49 2.20 5.91
N THR A 110 -6.64 2.20 6.59
CA THR A 110 -6.74 2.28 8.05
C THR A 110 -7.73 1.25 8.58
N MET A 111 -7.48 0.73 9.78
CA MET A 111 -8.42 -0.11 10.53
C MET A 111 -8.12 -0.06 12.02
N ARG A 112 -9.14 -0.38 12.84
CA ARG A 112 -8.97 -0.55 14.28
C ARG A 112 -8.97 -2.03 14.67
N GLY A 113 -8.12 -2.36 15.64
CA GLY A 113 -8.09 -3.70 16.22
C GLY A 113 -7.66 -4.79 15.27
N GLY A 114 -6.47 -4.68 14.66
CA GLY A 114 -5.96 -5.70 13.76
C GLY A 114 -4.69 -5.31 13.01
N ALA A 115 -4.38 -6.04 11.95
CA ALA A 115 -3.26 -5.73 11.07
C ALA A 115 -3.77 -5.41 9.66
N ILE A 116 -3.13 -4.43 9.01
CA ILE A 116 -3.49 -3.95 7.67
C ILE A 116 -2.25 -3.71 6.82
N GLY A 117 -2.36 -4.05 5.54
CA GLY A 117 -1.39 -3.70 4.51
C GLY A 117 -2.09 -3.46 3.18
N CYS A 118 -1.63 -2.47 2.46
CA CYS A 118 -2.12 -2.19 1.10
C CYS A 118 -0.95 -1.98 0.15
N ASP A 119 -1.20 -2.24 -1.11
CA ASP A 119 -0.29 -1.91 -2.18
C ASP A 119 -1.04 -1.33 -3.37
N ILE A 120 -0.42 -0.37 -4.06
CA ILE A 120 -0.91 0.23 -5.30
C ILE A 120 0.26 0.38 -6.27
N GLU A 121 0.04 -0.04 -7.53
CA GLU A 121 1.04 0.06 -8.57
C GLU A 121 0.45 0.56 -9.90
N TRP A 122 1.15 1.48 -10.53
CA TRP A 122 0.96 1.79 -11.93
C TRP A 122 1.46 0.62 -12.78
N ARG A 123 0.62 0.09 -13.66
CA ARG A 123 0.96 -1.04 -14.54
C ARG A 123 1.96 -0.60 -15.60
N ASN A 124 3.25 -0.57 -15.25
CA ASN A 124 4.33 -0.26 -16.16
C ASN A 124 4.82 -1.53 -16.90
N PRO A 125 4.65 -1.63 -18.23
CA PRO A 125 5.08 -2.80 -18.99
C PRO A 125 6.60 -3.08 -18.92
N GLU A 126 7.42 -2.04 -18.72
CA GLU A 126 8.88 -2.18 -18.65
C GLU A 126 9.34 -2.88 -17.37
N LEU A 127 8.59 -2.76 -16.27
CA LEU A 127 8.90 -3.40 -14.99
C LEU A 127 8.31 -4.80 -14.88
N ALA A 128 7.18 -5.08 -15.56
CA ALA A 128 6.51 -6.37 -15.58
C ALA A 128 7.25 -7.35 -16.50
N CYS A 129 8.45 -7.76 -16.14
CA CYS A 129 9.26 -8.66 -16.96
C CYS A 129 9.40 -10.07 -16.35
N PRO A 130 9.57 -11.12 -17.19
CA PRO A 130 9.69 -12.52 -16.74
C PRO A 130 10.78 -12.73 -15.69
N ARG A 131 11.92 -12.07 -15.83
CA ARG A 131 13.05 -12.20 -14.89
C ARG A 131 12.70 -11.73 -13.47
N VAL A 132 11.87 -10.70 -13.35
CA VAL A 132 11.41 -10.21 -12.03
C VAL A 132 10.43 -11.21 -11.43
N ALA A 133 9.48 -11.70 -12.22
CA ALA A 133 8.50 -12.69 -11.78
C ALA A 133 9.18 -14.02 -11.35
N GLU A 134 10.09 -14.56 -12.17
CA GLU A 134 10.83 -15.79 -11.88
C GLU A 134 11.64 -15.71 -10.57
N ARG A 135 12.14 -14.53 -10.24
CA ARG A 135 12.96 -14.33 -9.05
C ARG A 135 12.15 -14.16 -7.76
N LEU A 136 10.95 -13.58 -7.87
CA LEU A 136 10.21 -13.07 -6.70
C LEU A 136 8.91 -13.81 -6.43
N PHE A 137 8.33 -14.48 -7.43
CA PHE A 137 7.09 -15.21 -7.26
C PHE A 137 7.36 -16.70 -6.93
N ALA A 138 6.42 -17.33 -6.26
CA ALA A 138 6.50 -18.77 -6.07
C ALA A 138 6.44 -19.53 -7.41
N PRO A 139 7.02 -20.73 -7.53
CA PRO A 139 7.04 -21.48 -8.79
C PRO A 139 5.65 -21.65 -9.42
N GLU A 140 4.64 -21.95 -8.62
CA GLU A 140 3.26 -22.16 -9.09
C GLU A 140 2.61 -20.86 -9.62
N GLU A 141 2.98 -19.73 -9.03
CA GLU A 141 2.52 -18.41 -9.51
C GLU A 141 3.19 -18.05 -10.83
N TYR A 142 4.49 -18.32 -10.96
CA TYR A 142 5.23 -18.10 -12.18
C TYR A 142 4.73 -19.00 -13.33
N GLU A 143 4.46 -20.27 -13.05
CA GLU A 143 3.83 -21.18 -14.00
C GLU A 143 2.46 -20.68 -14.46
N THR A 144 1.61 -20.27 -13.52
CA THR A 144 0.30 -19.70 -13.83
C THR A 144 0.44 -18.45 -14.68
N LEU A 145 1.36 -17.53 -14.32
CA LEU A 145 1.61 -16.30 -15.04
C LEU A 145 2.10 -16.54 -16.48
N THR A 146 3.00 -17.49 -16.67
CA THR A 146 3.56 -17.83 -17.99
C THR A 146 2.55 -18.56 -18.89
N ALA A 147 1.54 -19.21 -18.32
CA ALA A 147 0.45 -19.83 -19.06
C ALA A 147 -0.63 -18.86 -19.53
N LEU A 148 -0.62 -17.60 -19.04
CA LEU A 148 -1.58 -16.58 -19.47
C LEU A 148 -1.38 -16.17 -20.91
N PRO A 149 -2.44 -15.77 -21.62
CA PRO A 149 -2.31 -15.08 -22.91
C PRO A 149 -1.42 -13.81 -22.77
N PRO A 150 -0.59 -13.49 -23.79
CA PRO A 150 0.36 -12.37 -23.71
C PRO A 150 -0.28 -11.03 -23.32
N GLU A 151 -1.50 -10.77 -23.72
CA GLU A 151 -2.27 -9.56 -23.41
C GLU A 151 -2.69 -9.51 -21.93
N GLN A 152 -2.69 -10.61 -21.23
CA GLN A 152 -3.02 -10.71 -19.80
C GLN A 152 -1.78 -10.72 -18.89
N TRP A 153 -0.58 -10.85 -19.46
CA TRP A 153 0.67 -10.94 -18.71
C TRP A 153 0.84 -9.80 -17.70
N ILE A 154 0.71 -8.56 -18.17
CA ILE A 154 0.92 -7.37 -17.32
C ILE A 154 -0.10 -7.34 -16.17
N ALA A 155 -1.36 -7.62 -16.46
CA ALA A 155 -2.40 -7.65 -15.44
C ALA A 155 -2.16 -8.77 -14.42
N GLY A 156 -1.79 -9.97 -14.87
CA GLY A 156 -1.44 -11.10 -13.99
C GLY A 156 -0.22 -10.80 -13.11
N PHE A 157 0.83 -10.20 -13.69
CA PHE A 157 2.02 -9.78 -12.96
C PHE A 157 1.67 -8.84 -11.81
N TYR A 158 0.92 -7.75 -12.10
CA TYR A 158 0.55 -6.78 -11.08
C TYR A 158 -0.49 -7.30 -10.08
N ASN A 159 -1.34 -8.24 -10.46
CA ASN A 159 -2.19 -8.98 -9.51
C ASN A 159 -1.34 -9.70 -8.45
N CYS A 160 -0.37 -10.50 -8.90
CA CYS A 160 0.52 -11.22 -8.01
C CYS A 160 1.35 -10.27 -7.15
N TRP A 161 2.01 -9.30 -7.77
CA TRP A 161 2.87 -8.34 -7.11
C TRP A 161 2.16 -7.57 -5.99
N THR A 162 1.05 -6.89 -6.31
CA THR A 162 0.34 -6.06 -5.33
C THR A 162 -0.25 -6.88 -4.19
N ARG A 163 -0.75 -8.09 -4.47
CA ARG A 163 -1.28 -9.02 -3.46
C ARG A 163 -0.20 -9.44 -2.48
N LYS A 164 0.98 -9.80 -2.98
CA LYS A 164 2.13 -10.19 -2.16
C LYS A 164 2.67 -9.03 -1.34
N GLU A 165 2.86 -7.86 -1.95
CA GLU A 165 3.34 -6.66 -1.26
C GLU A 165 2.35 -6.20 -0.17
N ALA A 166 1.04 -6.25 -0.43
CA ALA A 166 0.04 -5.92 0.58
C ALA A 166 0.12 -6.86 1.79
N TYR A 167 0.35 -8.16 1.58
CA TYR A 167 0.50 -9.12 2.67
C TYR A 167 1.76 -8.87 3.50
N VAL A 168 2.90 -8.71 2.85
CA VAL A 168 4.17 -8.42 3.54
C VAL A 168 4.08 -7.12 4.36
N LYS A 169 3.41 -6.09 3.81
CA LYS A 169 3.13 -4.84 4.53
C LYS A 169 2.17 -5.05 5.72
N ALA A 170 1.19 -5.94 5.59
CA ALA A 170 0.29 -6.29 6.69
C ALA A 170 1.04 -7.00 7.82
N LEU A 171 1.90 -7.96 7.49
CA LEU A 171 2.78 -8.65 8.43
C LEU A 171 3.77 -7.70 9.15
N GLY A 172 4.15 -6.60 8.50
CA GLY A 172 5.12 -5.65 9.04
C GLY A 172 6.57 -6.12 8.96
N LEU A 173 6.86 -7.21 8.24
CA LEU A 173 8.21 -7.79 8.14
C LEU A 173 9.09 -7.12 7.09
N GLY A 174 8.51 -6.22 6.28
CA GLY A 174 9.23 -5.51 5.23
C GLY A 174 9.87 -6.44 4.19
N LEU A 175 10.92 -5.97 3.55
CA LEU A 175 11.66 -6.72 2.50
C LEU A 175 12.40 -7.98 3.00
N SER A 176 12.43 -8.23 4.30
CA SER A 176 13.05 -9.43 4.86
C SER A 176 12.18 -10.68 4.75
N HIS A 177 10.88 -10.53 4.46
CA HIS A 177 10.01 -11.67 4.22
C HIS A 177 10.07 -12.08 2.73
N PRO A 178 10.56 -13.29 2.41
CA PRO A 178 10.66 -13.72 1.01
C PRO A 178 9.27 -13.87 0.39
N LEU A 179 9.09 -13.31 -0.81
CA LEU A 179 7.79 -13.32 -1.47
C LEU A 179 7.37 -14.71 -1.99
N ASP A 180 8.30 -15.64 -2.14
CA ASP A 180 8.08 -17.01 -2.63
C ASP A 180 7.65 -18.00 -1.55
N THR A 181 7.52 -17.57 -0.29
CA THR A 181 7.15 -18.44 0.85
C THR A 181 5.65 -18.65 1.02
N PHE A 182 4.82 -17.89 0.31
CA PHE A 182 3.37 -17.99 0.29
C PHE A 182 2.85 -17.74 -1.12
N THR A 183 1.61 -18.14 -1.41
CA THR A 183 1.05 -18.04 -2.76
C THR A 183 -0.29 -17.33 -2.78
N VAL A 184 -0.55 -16.63 -3.89
CA VAL A 184 -1.79 -15.87 -4.15
C VAL A 184 -2.32 -16.23 -5.55
N SER A 185 -3.60 -16.00 -5.79
CA SER A 185 -4.16 -16.09 -7.14
C SER A 185 -3.49 -15.07 -8.07
N VAL A 186 -3.32 -15.41 -9.35
CA VAL A 186 -2.57 -14.61 -10.34
C VAL A 186 -3.45 -14.13 -11.48
N ALA A 187 -4.29 -15.03 -12.04
CA ALA A 187 -5.00 -14.78 -13.29
C ALA A 187 -5.95 -13.57 -13.19
N PRO A 188 -6.00 -12.71 -14.21
CA PRO A 188 -7.01 -11.66 -14.30
C PRO A 188 -8.42 -12.25 -14.33
N GLY A 189 -9.35 -11.59 -13.61
CA GLY A 189 -10.72 -12.08 -13.48
C GLY A 189 -10.97 -13.13 -12.39
N GLU A 190 -9.91 -13.74 -11.84
CA GLU A 190 -10.05 -14.55 -10.64
C GLU A 190 -10.25 -13.69 -9.38
N PRO A 191 -11.11 -14.16 -8.43
CA PRO A 191 -11.16 -13.54 -7.12
C PRO A 191 -9.80 -13.54 -6.44
N ALA A 192 -9.45 -12.41 -5.81
CA ALA A 192 -8.23 -12.32 -5.04
C ALA A 192 -8.32 -13.24 -3.81
N ARG A 193 -7.35 -14.13 -3.64
CA ARG A 193 -7.26 -15.03 -2.49
C ARG A 193 -5.82 -15.49 -2.29
N PHE A 194 -5.51 -15.91 -1.08
CA PHE A 194 -4.36 -16.76 -0.82
C PHE A 194 -4.63 -18.16 -1.42
N THR A 195 -3.61 -18.77 -2.01
CA THR A 195 -3.63 -20.15 -2.48
C THR A 195 -2.80 -21.06 -1.58
N SER A 196 -1.94 -20.47 -0.73
CA SER A 196 -1.36 -21.10 0.47
C SER A 196 -2.31 -21.01 1.67
N ASP A 197 -1.99 -21.73 2.74
CA ASP A 197 -2.77 -21.71 3.99
C ASP A 197 -2.38 -20.53 4.86
N GLU A 198 -3.14 -19.44 4.74
CA GLU A 198 -2.96 -18.19 5.49
C GLU A 198 -4.21 -17.92 6.35
N PRO A 199 -4.43 -18.69 7.42
CA PRO A 199 -5.67 -18.63 8.19
C PRO A 199 -5.87 -17.27 8.85
N GLY A 200 -7.09 -16.74 8.75
CA GLY A 200 -7.50 -15.48 9.35
C GLY A 200 -7.14 -14.22 8.55
N TRP A 201 -6.34 -14.35 7.49
CA TRP A 201 -6.05 -13.24 6.60
C TRP A 201 -7.11 -13.11 5.51
N THR A 202 -7.50 -11.89 5.20
CA THR A 202 -8.41 -11.56 4.10
C THR A 202 -7.65 -10.77 3.04
N LEU A 203 -7.82 -11.13 1.77
CA LEU A 203 -7.19 -10.48 0.63
C LEU A 203 -8.26 -9.95 -0.33
N ALA A 204 -8.19 -8.69 -0.65
CA ALA A 204 -8.98 -8.04 -1.71
C ALA A 204 -8.03 -7.41 -2.75
N SER A 205 -8.49 -7.32 -4.00
CA SER A 205 -7.71 -6.69 -5.08
C SER A 205 -8.66 -6.01 -6.06
N PHE A 206 -8.25 -4.84 -6.56
CA PHE A 206 -9.11 -3.97 -7.38
C PHE A 206 -8.27 -3.02 -8.24
N GLU A 207 -8.93 -2.38 -9.19
CA GLU A 207 -8.38 -1.29 -10.00
C GLU A 207 -8.89 0.05 -9.43
N PRO A 208 -8.06 0.81 -8.67
CA PRO A 208 -8.50 2.05 -8.04
C PRO A 208 -8.65 3.21 -9.02
N ALA A 209 -7.91 3.17 -10.13
CA ALA A 209 -7.94 4.11 -11.24
C ALA A 209 -7.47 3.42 -12.52
N PRO A 210 -7.82 3.93 -13.72
CA PRO A 210 -7.36 3.35 -14.98
C PRO A 210 -5.84 3.17 -15.02
N GLY A 211 -5.40 1.94 -15.32
CA GLY A 211 -3.98 1.59 -15.42
C GLY A 211 -3.28 1.31 -14.09
N TYR A 212 -4.00 1.34 -12.96
CA TYR A 212 -3.45 0.95 -11.65
C TYR A 212 -3.97 -0.41 -11.22
N GLN A 213 -3.20 -1.11 -10.42
CA GLN A 213 -3.59 -2.29 -9.67
C GLN A 213 -3.36 -2.04 -8.20
N ALA A 214 -4.29 -2.48 -7.36
CA ALA A 214 -4.15 -2.39 -5.92
C ALA A 214 -4.61 -3.67 -5.22
N ALA A 215 -4.09 -3.88 -4.01
CA ALA A 215 -4.52 -4.93 -3.12
C ALA A 215 -4.58 -4.42 -1.67
N LEU A 216 -5.45 -5.04 -0.89
CA LEU A 216 -5.61 -4.84 0.54
C LEU A 216 -5.57 -6.20 1.23
N VAL A 217 -4.81 -6.27 2.31
CA VAL A 217 -4.78 -7.42 3.22
C VAL A 217 -5.12 -6.97 4.63
N THR A 218 -6.01 -7.69 5.29
CA THR A 218 -6.44 -7.40 6.66
C THR A 218 -6.44 -8.66 7.52
N TRP A 219 -6.19 -8.46 8.80
CA TRP A 219 -6.30 -9.44 9.86
C TRP A 219 -7.14 -8.86 11.00
N THR A 220 -8.18 -9.58 11.43
CA THR A 220 -9.12 -9.13 12.48
C THR A 220 -8.99 -9.89 13.80
N GLY A 221 -8.06 -10.84 13.87
CA GLY A 221 -7.73 -11.55 15.13
C GLY A 221 -6.86 -10.73 16.09
N PRO A 222 -6.54 -11.27 17.27
CA PRO A 222 -5.47 -10.70 18.09
C PRO A 222 -4.20 -10.60 17.24
N SER A 223 -3.40 -9.54 17.50
CA SER A 223 -2.19 -9.29 16.68
C SER A 223 -1.48 -10.62 16.39
N PRO A 224 -1.23 -10.98 15.10
CA PRO A 224 -0.56 -12.24 14.82
C PRO A 224 0.73 -12.28 15.65
N ALA A 225 0.97 -13.40 16.35
CA ALA A 225 2.18 -13.59 17.14
C ALA A 225 3.37 -13.38 16.21
N ARG A 226 4.19 -12.39 16.52
CA ARG A 226 5.41 -12.04 15.77
C ARG A 226 6.50 -13.03 16.07
#